data_3848dfffd2120a6d023d66b53f672eda
#
_entry.id   3848dfffd2120a6d023d66b53f672eda
#
_cell.length_a   1.000
_cell.length_b   1.000
_cell.length_c   1.000
_cell.angle_alpha   90.00
_cell.angle_beta   90.00
_cell.angle_gamma   90.00
#
_symmetry.space_group_name_H-M   'P 1'
#
loop_
_entity.id
_entity.type
_entity.pdbx_description
1 polymer ?
#
loop_
_entity_poly.entity_id
_entity_poly.type
_entity_poly.pdbx_seq_one_letter_code
_entity_poly.pdbx_strand_id
1 'polypeptide(L)'
;MNARLVGSADDYQGAFRRICRDLPGQHLDWLREARAEAIGRFAQQGFPTLRDEDWKYTNVVAIENGRFNVLPSPGGVSLAALVDAHALQHSHLLVFVNGRLAPDLCRPGRLPAGVVLGSLAYHLAQEAEDLEKHLVLFHPASPFADLNLAFMADGAYLHLPPGVTVKAPIHLLFIASEAALAIQPRNLIVAGEGSSAAIVEHHVGLDESSYFTNAVSDIVLGAGASIEHHKLQQESPRAFHIATVNVAQAADSRFVSGSFAFGGRLARTGITVGLQAAGASCTLDGLYLTDGRQHIDHHTRIDHRQARCTSRQLYKGVVNGASRAVFSGRVVVHPDAQGSDAVQTNHNLLLSENAEIDTKPQLEIWADDVKCNHGATVGQLDEAQVFYLRSRGIGEASARAMLTRAFAMEIIERVHVHALQGRLDEALQVKLPRQ
;
A
#
# COMPACT_ATOMS: atom_id res chain seq x y z
N MET A 1 27.66 -11.19 -15.31
CA MET A 1 27.89 -11.10 -13.86
C MET A 1 26.90 -12.01 -13.16
N ASN A 2 27.34 -13.06 -12.46
CA ASN A 2 26.42 -13.89 -11.70
C ASN A 2 25.85 -13.06 -10.55
N ALA A 3 24.62 -12.60 -10.69
CA ALA A 3 23.88 -11.96 -9.61
C ALA A 3 23.70 -13.03 -8.50
N ARG A 4 24.38 -12.84 -7.37
CA ARG A 4 24.24 -13.74 -6.23
C ARG A 4 22.86 -13.51 -5.63
N LEU A 5 22.05 -14.55 -5.57
CA LEU A 5 20.72 -14.50 -4.94
C LEU A 5 20.86 -14.05 -3.49
N VAL A 6 19.98 -13.16 -3.06
CA VAL A 6 19.92 -12.66 -1.67
C VAL A 6 18.76 -13.34 -0.93
N GLY A 7 18.94 -13.53 0.36
CA GLY A 7 17.93 -14.07 1.27
C GLY A 7 18.16 -13.48 2.68
N SER A 8 19.29 -13.76 3.31
CA SER A 8 19.62 -13.22 4.62
C SER A 8 20.00 -11.73 4.59
N ALA A 9 19.99 -11.08 5.76
CA ALA A 9 20.44 -9.68 5.89
C ALA A 9 21.89 -9.48 5.41
N ASP A 10 22.78 -10.44 5.68
CA ASP A 10 24.17 -10.40 5.21
C ASP A 10 24.27 -10.50 3.67
N ASP A 11 23.41 -11.29 3.04
CA ASP A 11 23.35 -11.37 1.58
C ASP A 11 22.94 -10.01 0.98
N TYR A 12 21.94 -9.33 1.56
CA TYR A 12 21.54 -7.99 1.15
C TYR A 12 22.65 -6.96 1.35
N GLN A 13 23.34 -6.98 2.49
CA GLN A 13 24.49 -6.09 2.70
C GLN A 13 25.59 -6.33 1.67
N GLY A 14 25.91 -7.60 1.40
CA GLY A 14 26.88 -7.98 0.36
C GLY A 14 26.45 -7.57 -1.05
N ALA A 15 25.16 -7.66 -1.37
CA ALA A 15 24.60 -7.20 -2.64
C ALA A 15 24.68 -5.68 -2.78
N PHE A 16 24.31 -4.93 -1.73
CA PHE A 16 24.40 -3.48 -1.71
C PHE A 16 25.79 -2.97 -2.03
N ARG A 17 26.83 -3.52 -1.39
CA ARG A 17 28.24 -3.15 -1.66
C ARG A 17 28.63 -3.30 -3.13
N ARG A 18 28.00 -4.22 -3.87
CA ARG A 18 28.28 -4.45 -5.29
C ARG A 18 27.55 -3.49 -6.21
N ILE A 19 26.32 -3.08 -5.87
CA ILE A 19 25.46 -2.31 -6.78
C ILE A 19 25.27 -0.85 -6.38
N CYS A 20 25.68 -0.44 -5.18
CA CYS A 20 25.39 0.89 -4.65
C CYS A 20 25.88 2.03 -5.58
N ARG A 21 26.96 1.79 -6.35
CA ARG A 21 27.49 2.78 -7.30
C ARG A 21 26.66 2.94 -8.56
N ASP A 22 25.79 1.96 -8.86
CA ASP A 22 24.96 1.93 -10.07
C ASP A 22 23.52 2.38 -9.77
N LEU A 23 23.21 2.69 -8.49
CA LEU A 23 21.90 3.16 -8.09
C LEU A 23 21.68 4.64 -8.45
N PRO A 24 20.45 5.07 -8.81
CA PRO A 24 20.15 6.46 -9.13
C PRO A 24 20.46 7.43 -7.98
N GLY A 25 20.89 8.65 -8.30
CA GLY A 25 21.22 9.68 -7.32
C GLY A 25 22.50 9.42 -6.53
N GLN A 26 23.41 8.56 -7.01
CA GLN A 26 24.66 8.21 -6.35
C GLN A 26 25.63 9.41 -6.20
N HIS A 27 25.48 10.44 -7.01
CA HIS A 27 26.24 11.69 -6.92
C HIS A 27 25.74 12.61 -5.79
N LEU A 28 24.53 12.36 -5.24
CA LEU A 28 23.97 13.10 -4.12
C LEU A 28 24.51 12.54 -2.79
N ASP A 29 25.34 13.33 -2.10
CA ASP A 29 26.00 12.90 -0.86
C ASP A 29 24.99 12.48 0.21
N TRP A 30 23.93 13.27 0.42
CA TRP A 30 22.89 12.99 1.39
C TRP A 30 22.20 11.63 1.13
N LEU A 31 21.94 11.29 -0.16
CA LEU A 31 21.28 10.04 -0.50
C LEU A 31 22.20 8.82 -0.35
N ARG A 32 23.48 9.02 -0.70
CA ARG A 32 24.51 8.00 -0.50
C ARG A 32 24.67 7.64 0.98
N GLU A 33 24.72 8.67 1.84
CA GLU A 33 24.79 8.51 3.29
C GLU A 33 23.53 7.85 3.85
N ALA A 34 22.33 8.34 3.47
CA ALA A 34 21.07 7.76 3.90
C ALA A 34 20.93 6.26 3.53
N ARG A 35 21.37 5.88 2.32
CA ARG A 35 21.39 4.47 1.89
C ARG A 35 22.38 3.62 2.69
N ALA A 36 23.57 4.16 2.96
CA ALA A 36 24.59 3.46 3.76
C ALA A 36 24.14 3.24 5.19
N GLU A 37 23.49 4.22 5.79
CA GLU A 37 22.88 4.10 7.11
C GLU A 37 21.72 3.10 7.11
N ALA A 38 20.83 3.16 6.12
CA ALA A 38 19.68 2.27 6.01
C ALA A 38 20.09 0.80 5.92
N ILE A 39 21.05 0.47 5.03
CA ILE A 39 21.55 -0.91 4.95
C ILE A 39 22.29 -1.32 6.22
N GLY A 40 22.96 -0.38 6.91
CA GLY A 40 23.59 -0.62 8.19
C GLY A 40 22.57 -0.98 9.28
N ARG A 41 21.47 -0.20 9.39
CA ARG A 41 20.36 -0.50 10.33
C ARG A 41 19.70 -1.84 10.00
N PHE A 42 19.41 -2.10 8.71
CA PHE A 42 18.86 -3.39 8.28
C PHE A 42 19.77 -4.57 8.63
N ALA A 43 21.09 -4.44 8.43
CA ALA A 43 22.04 -5.51 8.77
C ALA A 43 22.12 -5.78 10.29
N GLN A 44 21.93 -4.75 11.12
CA GLN A 44 21.89 -4.88 12.58
C GLN A 44 20.60 -5.50 13.11
N GLN A 45 19.46 -5.09 12.55
CA GLN A 45 18.14 -5.53 13.00
C GLN A 45 17.72 -6.88 12.38
N GLY A 46 18.14 -7.14 11.14
CA GLY A 46 17.67 -8.28 10.35
C GLY A 46 16.21 -8.15 9.90
N PHE A 47 15.65 -9.25 9.44
CA PHE A 47 14.22 -9.35 9.19
C PHE A 47 13.45 -9.41 10.51
N PRO A 48 12.25 -8.78 10.58
CA PRO A 48 11.45 -8.83 11.78
C PRO A 48 10.96 -10.26 12.07
N THR A 49 10.76 -10.53 13.36
CA THR A 49 10.34 -11.82 13.87
C THR A 49 8.98 -11.74 14.57
N LEU A 50 8.40 -12.88 14.91
CA LEU A 50 7.16 -12.95 15.71
C LEU A 50 7.33 -12.40 17.15
N ARG A 51 8.56 -12.04 17.58
CA ARG A 51 8.82 -11.39 18.87
C ARG A 51 8.65 -9.88 18.80
N ASP A 52 8.73 -9.32 17.60
CA ASP A 52 8.52 -7.91 17.35
C ASP A 52 7.02 -7.63 17.37
N GLU A 53 6.57 -6.70 18.21
CA GLU A 53 5.15 -6.46 18.48
C GLU A 53 4.33 -6.20 17.21
N ASP A 54 4.86 -5.41 16.27
CA ASP A 54 4.19 -5.09 15.01
C ASP A 54 4.20 -6.27 14.01
N TRP A 55 4.95 -7.35 14.31
CA TRP A 55 5.07 -8.53 13.45
C TRP A 55 4.60 -9.82 14.12
N LYS A 56 4.02 -9.72 15.31
CA LYS A 56 3.60 -10.85 16.13
C LYS A 56 2.72 -11.86 15.40
N TYR A 57 1.91 -11.40 14.45
CA TYR A 57 0.98 -12.23 13.69
C TYR A 57 1.44 -12.53 12.27
N THR A 58 2.58 -11.95 11.82
CA THR A 58 3.03 -12.05 10.43
C THR A 58 4.47 -12.54 10.34
N ASN A 59 4.61 -13.80 9.94
CA ASN A 59 5.91 -14.45 9.80
C ASN A 59 6.51 -14.19 8.42
N VAL A 60 7.69 -13.58 8.38
CA VAL A 60 8.42 -13.24 7.14
C VAL A 60 9.58 -14.17 6.83
N VAL A 61 9.75 -15.26 7.56
CA VAL A 61 10.83 -16.26 7.34
C VAL A 61 10.82 -16.78 5.89
N ALA A 62 9.64 -16.85 5.24
CA ALA A 62 9.56 -17.25 3.84
C ALA A 62 10.17 -16.22 2.86
N ILE A 63 10.21 -14.92 3.24
CA ILE A 63 10.92 -13.86 2.49
C ILE A 63 12.41 -13.99 2.77
N GLU A 64 12.82 -14.12 4.03
CA GLU A 64 14.21 -14.28 4.45
C GLU A 64 14.88 -15.51 3.81
N ASN A 65 14.19 -16.65 3.78
CA ASN A 65 14.65 -17.87 3.14
C ASN A 65 14.47 -17.86 1.61
N GLY A 66 13.82 -16.84 1.07
CA GLY A 66 13.69 -16.62 -0.36
C GLY A 66 15.04 -16.42 -1.03
N ARG A 67 15.10 -16.71 -2.32
CA ARG A 67 16.31 -16.49 -3.13
C ARG A 67 15.95 -15.55 -4.25
N PHE A 68 16.28 -14.26 -4.06
CA PHE A 68 15.89 -13.18 -4.96
C PHE A 68 17.09 -12.52 -5.60
N ASN A 69 16.98 -12.14 -6.87
CA ASN A 69 17.89 -11.21 -7.53
C ASN A 69 17.50 -9.78 -7.10
N VAL A 70 18.48 -8.90 -6.94
CA VAL A 70 18.25 -7.46 -6.63
C VAL A 70 18.25 -6.57 -7.88
N LEU A 71 18.60 -7.13 -9.03
CA LEU A 71 18.58 -6.45 -10.32
C LEU A 71 17.79 -7.31 -11.31
N PRO A 72 16.93 -6.70 -12.15
CA PRO A 72 16.22 -7.42 -13.20
C PRO A 72 17.20 -7.91 -14.28
N SER A 73 16.83 -9.01 -14.92
CA SER A 73 17.56 -9.54 -16.08
C SER A 73 17.41 -8.62 -17.30
N PRO A 74 18.43 -8.53 -18.17
CA PRO A 74 18.28 -7.83 -19.45
C PRO A 74 17.32 -8.62 -20.37
N GLY A 75 16.42 -7.90 -21.02
CA GLY A 75 15.38 -8.47 -21.88
C GLY A 75 14.04 -8.60 -21.16
N GLY A 76 12.97 -8.83 -21.90
CA GLY A 76 11.63 -8.90 -21.33
C GLY A 76 10.62 -9.50 -22.30
N VAL A 77 9.48 -9.89 -21.74
CA VAL A 77 8.29 -10.28 -22.47
C VAL A 77 7.50 -9.03 -22.88
N SER A 78 6.72 -9.12 -23.96
CA SER A 78 5.79 -8.04 -24.30
C SER A 78 4.70 -7.91 -23.22
N LEU A 79 4.59 -6.73 -22.62
CA LEU A 79 3.65 -6.45 -21.54
C LEU A 79 2.45 -5.59 -22.01
N ALA A 80 2.37 -5.23 -23.29
CA ALA A 80 1.32 -4.35 -23.79
C ALA A 80 -0.09 -4.88 -23.47
N ALA A 81 -0.37 -6.16 -23.71
CA ALA A 81 -1.64 -6.78 -23.40
C ALA A 81 -1.96 -6.77 -21.89
N LEU A 82 -0.95 -6.98 -21.03
CA LEU A 82 -1.11 -6.92 -19.58
C LEU A 82 -1.40 -5.49 -19.13
N VAL A 83 -0.71 -4.50 -19.68
CA VAL A 83 -0.97 -3.09 -19.42
C VAL A 83 -2.40 -2.73 -19.82
N ASP A 84 -2.85 -3.11 -21.04
CA ASP A 84 -4.21 -2.83 -21.50
C ASP A 84 -5.27 -3.51 -20.63
N ALA A 85 -4.99 -4.72 -20.14
CA ALA A 85 -5.89 -5.44 -19.24
C ALA A 85 -6.02 -4.76 -17.86
N HIS A 86 -5.00 -4.05 -17.38
CA HIS A 86 -4.97 -3.47 -16.04
C HIS A 86 -5.06 -1.94 -16.01
N ALA A 87 -4.83 -1.24 -17.12
CA ALA A 87 -4.92 0.21 -17.19
C ALA A 87 -6.33 0.72 -16.85
N LEU A 88 -6.40 1.73 -15.99
CA LEU A 88 -7.64 2.44 -15.73
C LEU A 88 -7.96 3.39 -16.89
N GLN A 89 -9.20 3.37 -17.34
CA GLN A 89 -9.67 4.25 -18.39
C GLN A 89 -9.63 5.72 -17.93
N HIS A 90 -9.33 6.62 -18.85
CA HIS A 90 -9.30 8.07 -18.60
C HIS A 90 -8.38 8.48 -17.44
N SER A 91 -7.21 7.82 -17.31
CA SER A 91 -6.20 8.11 -16.31
C SER A 91 -4.90 8.62 -16.91
N HIS A 92 -4.09 9.30 -16.09
CA HIS A 92 -2.69 9.58 -16.37
C HIS A 92 -1.85 8.36 -15.99
N LEU A 93 -1.53 7.48 -16.96
CA LEU A 93 -0.90 6.19 -16.70
C LEU A 93 0.62 6.28 -16.74
N LEU A 94 1.27 5.91 -15.64
CA LEU A 94 2.69 5.52 -15.58
C LEU A 94 2.80 4.02 -15.33
N VAL A 95 3.71 3.36 -16.05
CA VAL A 95 3.97 1.92 -15.92
C VAL A 95 5.39 1.70 -15.45
N PHE A 96 5.53 0.93 -14.39
CA PHE A 96 6.81 0.50 -13.84
C PHE A 96 6.93 -1.01 -13.99
N VAL A 97 7.98 -1.47 -14.66
CA VAL A 97 8.26 -2.89 -14.85
C VAL A 97 9.48 -3.26 -14.00
N ASN A 98 9.31 -4.25 -13.12
CA ASN A 98 10.37 -4.71 -12.22
C ASN A 98 11.01 -3.54 -11.43
N GLY A 99 10.19 -2.57 -11.01
CA GLY A 99 10.61 -1.42 -10.21
C GLY A 99 11.27 -0.29 -11.01
N ARG A 100 11.14 -0.24 -12.35
CA ARG A 100 11.69 0.82 -13.20
C ARG A 100 10.63 1.34 -14.16
N LEU A 101 10.62 2.67 -14.41
CA LEU A 101 9.71 3.25 -15.39
C LEU A 101 9.92 2.63 -16.77
N ALA A 102 8.83 2.27 -17.43
CA ALA A 102 8.79 1.76 -18.81
C ALA A 102 8.11 2.82 -19.72
N PRO A 103 8.85 3.80 -20.26
CA PRO A 103 8.29 4.95 -20.96
C PRO A 103 7.38 4.57 -22.12
N ASP A 104 7.74 3.52 -22.87
CA ASP A 104 7.00 3.05 -24.05
C ASP A 104 5.59 2.49 -23.69
N LEU A 105 5.37 2.15 -22.43
CA LEU A 105 4.09 1.65 -21.92
C LEU A 105 3.27 2.74 -21.22
N CYS A 106 3.87 3.90 -20.93
CA CYS A 106 3.21 5.00 -20.24
C CYS A 106 2.27 5.77 -21.17
N ARG A 107 1.18 6.31 -20.57
CA ARG A 107 0.19 7.17 -21.23
C ARG A 107 -0.16 8.34 -20.31
N PRO A 108 0.79 9.26 -20.04
CA PRO A 108 0.59 10.30 -19.02
C PRO A 108 -0.44 11.35 -19.43
N GLY A 109 -0.75 11.47 -20.74
CA GLY A 109 -1.68 12.46 -21.24
C GLY A 109 -1.22 13.92 -20.96
N ARG A 110 -2.18 14.86 -21.00
CA ARG A 110 -1.90 16.28 -20.72
C ARG A 110 -2.23 16.59 -19.27
N LEU A 111 -1.23 16.98 -18.51
CA LEU A 111 -1.37 17.44 -17.13
C LEU A 111 -1.56 18.98 -17.05
N PRO A 112 -2.16 19.49 -15.97
CA PRO A 112 -2.19 20.92 -15.69
C PRO A 112 -0.78 21.53 -15.61
N ALA A 113 -0.67 22.83 -15.90
CA ALA A 113 0.62 23.53 -15.87
C ALA A 113 1.28 23.43 -14.49
N GLY A 114 2.59 23.18 -14.48
CA GLY A 114 3.40 23.06 -13.28
C GLY A 114 3.33 21.72 -12.56
N VAL A 115 2.39 20.83 -12.92
CA VAL A 115 2.38 19.46 -12.38
C VAL A 115 3.55 18.67 -12.95
N VAL A 116 4.32 18.06 -12.06
CA VAL A 116 5.41 17.14 -12.40
C VAL A 116 4.94 15.72 -12.07
N LEU A 117 4.97 14.83 -13.07
CA LEU A 117 4.66 13.41 -12.92
C LEU A 117 5.67 12.59 -13.73
N GLY A 118 6.43 11.74 -13.08
CA GLY A 118 7.47 10.97 -13.77
C GLY A 118 8.23 9.99 -12.87
N SER A 119 9.43 9.62 -13.30
CA SER A 119 10.35 8.74 -12.60
C SER A 119 11.08 9.48 -11.47
N LEU A 120 11.06 8.91 -10.27
CA LEU A 120 11.85 9.41 -9.15
C LEU A 120 13.36 9.35 -9.47
N ALA A 121 13.81 8.26 -10.11
CA ALA A 121 15.20 8.13 -10.52
C ALA A 121 15.66 9.24 -11.46
N TYR A 122 14.80 9.64 -12.41
CA TYR A 122 15.08 10.75 -13.31
C TYR A 122 15.24 12.08 -12.54
N HIS A 123 14.35 12.37 -11.60
CA HIS A 123 14.41 13.60 -10.81
C HIS A 123 15.60 13.62 -9.83
N LEU A 124 15.98 12.47 -9.27
CA LEU A 124 17.22 12.34 -8.49
C LEU A 124 18.47 12.61 -9.35
N ALA A 125 18.47 12.21 -10.63
CA ALA A 125 19.58 12.48 -11.53
C ALA A 125 19.66 13.95 -11.95
N GLN A 126 18.58 14.70 -11.90
CA GLN A 126 18.51 16.13 -12.21
C GLN A 126 18.71 17.04 -10.98
N GLU A 127 19.04 16.46 -9.81
CA GLU A 127 19.20 17.20 -8.56
C GLU A 127 17.98 18.11 -8.24
N ALA A 128 16.77 17.59 -8.49
CA ALA A 128 15.55 18.35 -8.28
C ALA A 128 15.49 18.90 -6.84
N GLU A 129 15.27 20.19 -6.73
CA GLU A 129 15.19 20.91 -5.46
C GLU A 129 14.17 20.24 -4.52
N ASP A 130 14.45 20.28 -3.22
CA ASP A 130 13.57 19.78 -2.17
C ASP A 130 13.37 18.26 -2.07
N LEU A 131 13.93 17.41 -2.96
CA LEU A 131 13.78 15.96 -2.83
C LEU A 131 14.35 15.44 -1.50
N GLU A 132 15.49 15.97 -1.06
CA GLU A 132 16.13 15.58 0.19
C GLU A 132 15.16 15.73 1.37
N LYS A 133 14.59 16.92 1.56
CA LYS A 133 13.72 17.22 2.71
C LYS A 133 12.49 16.32 2.77
N HIS A 134 11.99 15.85 1.61
CA HIS A 134 10.82 15.01 1.56
C HIS A 134 11.16 13.51 1.71
N LEU A 135 12.26 13.06 1.11
CA LEU A 135 12.69 11.66 1.22
C LEU A 135 13.27 11.30 2.59
N VAL A 136 13.88 12.27 3.32
CA VAL A 136 14.37 12.07 4.68
C VAL A 136 13.35 12.40 5.76
N LEU A 137 12.19 12.98 5.42
CA LEU A 137 11.13 13.33 6.37
C LEU A 137 10.60 12.10 7.13
N PHE A 138 10.50 10.99 6.43
CA PHE A 138 9.97 9.76 6.97
C PHE A 138 11.10 8.79 7.30
N HIS A 139 11.43 8.68 8.57
CA HIS A 139 12.33 7.66 9.10
C HIS A 139 11.55 6.68 10.01
N PRO A 140 10.62 5.87 9.44
CA PRO A 140 10.03 4.81 10.23
C PRO A 140 11.11 3.79 10.58
N ALA A 141 11.19 3.38 11.83
CA ALA A 141 12.04 2.27 12.25
C ALA A 141 11.44 0.94 11.74
N SER A 142 11.55 0.70 10.44
CA SER A 142 11.06 -0.52 9.80
C SER A 142 12.18 -1.12 8.96
N PRO A 143 12.59 -2.38 9.25
CA PRO A 143 13.62 -3.05 8.48
C PRO A 143 13.33 -3.09 6.97
N PHE A 144 12.06 -3.23 6.58
CA PHE A 144 11.68 -3.22 5.16
C PHE A 144 11.76 -1.83 4.53
N ALA A 145 11.45 -0.75 5.26
CA ALA A 145 11.63 0.60 4.76
C ALA A 145 13.12 0.96 4.62
N ASP A 146 13.97 0.50 5.54
CA ASP A 146 15.43 0.61 5.43
C ASP A 146 15.96 -0.17 4.22
N LEU A 147 15.49 -1.40 4.02
CA LEU A 147 15.85 -2.20 2.86
C LEU A 147 15.42 -1.52 1.55
N ASN A 148 14.22 -0.94 1.50
CA ASN A 148 13.74 -0.19 0.35
C ASN A 148 14.63 1.03 0.08
N LEU A 149 14.93 1.86 1.09
CA LEU A 149 15.77 3.05 0.93
C LEU A 149 17.17 2.68 0.40
N ALA A 150 17.74 1.59 0.90
CA ALA A 150 19.05 1.11 0.44
C ALA A 150 19.04 0.72 -1.04
N PHE A 151 17.99 0.04 -1.51
CA PHE A 151 17.94 -0.57 -2.83
C PHE A 151 17.01 0.14 -3.83
N MET A 152 16.28 1.17 -3.45
CA MET A 152 15.36 1.86 -4.36
C MET A 152 16.06 2.25 -5.66
N ALA A 153 15.55 1.76 -6.76
CA ALA A 153 16.08 2.03 -8.10
C ALA A 153 15.22 3.04 -8.88
N ASP A 154 13.91 3.07 -8.64
CA ASP A 154 12.96 4.00 -9.24
C ASP A 154 11.62 3.94 -8.50
N GLY A 155 10.66 4.70 -8.97
CA GLY A 155 9.28 4.82 -8.56
C GLY A 155 8.67 6.10 -9.09
N ALA A 156 7.47 6.42 -8.66
CA ALA A 156 6.79 7.63 -9.11
C ALA A 156 7.23 8.87 -8.30
N TYR A 157 7.45 9.96 -9.00
CA TYR A 157 7.51 11.30 -8.43
C TYR A 157 6.33 12.11 -8.94
N LEU A 158 5.52 12.60 -8.01
CA LEU A 158 4.41 13.51 -8.27
C LEU A 158 4.58 14.77 -7.44
N HIS A 159 4.62 15.92 -8.11
CA HIS A 159 4.56 17.23 -7.46
C HIS A 159 3.39 18.02 -8.02
N LEU A 160 2.49 18.44 -7.14
CA LEU A 160 1.34 19.30 -7.43
C LEU A 160 1.65 20.71 -6.92
N PRO A 161 1.72 21.72 -7.79
CA PRO A 161 1.84 23.12 -7.35
C PRO A 161 0.64 23.56 -6.51
N PRO A 162 0.78 24.62 -5.69
CA PRO A 162 -0.33 25.17 -4.92
C PRO A 162 -1.56 25.49 -5.78
N GLY A 163 -2.75 25.16 -5.27
CA GLY A 163 -4.04 25.43 -5.89
C GLY A 163 -4.38 24.59 -7.13
N VAL A 164 -3.52 23.70 -7.56
CA VAL A 164 -3.74 22.88 -8.77
C VAL A 164 -4.58 21.65 -8.48
N THR A 165 -5.60 21.41 -9.31
CA THR A 165 -6.42 20.20 -9.29
C THR A 165 -6.15 19.34 -10.51
N VAL A 166 -5.77 18.07 -10.31
CA VAL A 166 -5.69 17.05 -11.36
C VAL A 166 -6.99 16.26 -11.35
N LYS A 167 -7.83 16.44 -12.38
CA LYS A 167 -9.19 15.88 -12.42
C LYS A 167 -9.23 14.41 -12.73
N ALA A 168 -8.42 13.95 -13.72
CA ALA A 168 -8.34 12.53 -14.05
C ALA A 168 -7.42 11.84 -13.05
N PRO A 169 -7.70 10.59 -12.64
CA PRO A 169 -6.86 9.88 -11.70
C PRO A 169 -5.47 9.62 -12.28
N ILE A 170 -4.45 9.68 -11.43
CA ILE A 170 -3.09 9.27 -11.74
C ILE A 170 -2.99 7.79 -11.43
N HIS A 171 -2.70 6.98 -12.45
CA HIS A 171 -2.58 5.53 -12.31
C HIS A 171 -1.10 5.11 -12.39
N LEU A 172 -0.57 4.61 -11.30
CA LEU A 172 0.77 4.07 -11.16
C LEU A 172 0.66 2.53 -11.21
N LEU A 173 0.95 1.95 -12.37
CA LEU A 173 0.87 0.50 -12.59
C LEU A 173 2.24 -0.13 -12.43
N PHE A 174 2.41 -0.97 -11.41
CA PHE A 174 3.63 -1.71 -11.11
C PHE A 174 3.47 -3.17 -11.54
N ILE A 175 4.33 -3.61 -12.45
CA ILE A 175 4.30 -4.96 -13.02
C ILE A 175 5.55 -5.73 -12.62
N ALA A 176 5.38 -6.86 -11.93
CA ALA A 176 6.43 -7.84 -11.72
C ALA A 176 6.37 -8.87 -12.87
N SER A 177 7.35 -8.81 -13.77
CA SER A 177 7.41 -9.67 -14.96
C SER A 177 8.48 -10.76 -14.89
N GLU A 178 9.25 -10.82 -13.79
CA GLU A 178 10.35 -11.76 -13.60
C GLU A 178 10.20 -12.50 -12.27
N ALA A 179 10.40 -13.81 -12.31
CA ALA A 179 10.44 -14.62 -11.11
C ALA A 179 11.75 -14.42 -10.32
N ALA A 180 11.72 -14.73 -9.03
CA ALA A 180 12.88 -14.62 -8.13
C ALA A 180 13.55 -13.24 -8.12
N LEU A 181 12.77 -12.15 -8.27
CA LEU A 181 13.25 -10.77 -8.19
C LEU A 181 12.77 -10.11 -6.90
N ALA A 182 13.65 -9.34 -6.24
CA ALA A 182 13.30 -8.40 -5.18
C ALA A 182 13.16 -7.00 -5.78
N ILE A 183 11.95 -6.44 -5.74
CA ILE A 183 11.58 -5.17 -6.36
C ILE A 183 11.38 -4.14 -5.25
N GLN A 184 12.08 -2.99 -5.33
CA GLN A 184 12.10 -1.96 -4.28
C GLN A 184 11.61 -0.61 -4.82
N PRO A 185 10.34 -0.46 -5.26
CA PRO A 185 9.85 0.82 -5.75
C PRO A 185 9.66 1.80 -4.59
N ARG A 186 10.01 3.07 -4.82
CA ARG A 186 9.72 4.16 -3.87
C ARG A 186 9.02 5.30 -4.58
N ASN A 187 7.85 5.67 -4.08
CA ASN A 187 7.06 6.77 -4.59
C ASN A 187 7.18 7.99 -3.68
N LEU A 188 7.25 9.18 -4.27
CA LEU A 188 7.19 10.45 -3.55
C LEU A 188 6.08 11.30 -4.16
N ILE A 189 5.13 11.68 -3.32
CA ILE A 189 3.97 12.49 -3.68
C ILE A 189 3.98 13.76 -2.82
N VAL A 190 4.11 14.91 -3.46
CA VAL A 190 4.13 16.22 -2.80
C VAL A 190 2.95 17.04 -3.32
N ALA A 191 1.99 17.29 -2.46
CA ALA A 191 0.80 18.11 -2.76
C ALA A 191 0.96 19.49 -2.15
N GLY A 192 1.12 20.52 -2.99
CA GLY A 192 1.18 21.92 -2.57
C GLY A 192 -0.12 22.39 -1.92
N GLU A 193 -0.07 23.56 -1.29
CA GLU A 193 -1.23 24.17 -0.60
C GLU A 193 -2.46 24.20 -1.49
N GLY A 194 -3.62 23.73 -0.99
CA GLY A 194 -4.91 23.73 -1.70
C GLY A 194 -4.95 22.88 -2.99
N SER A 195 -3.92 22.09 -3.28
CA SER A 195 -3.90 21.21 -4.45
C SER A 195 -4.72 19.94 -4.24
N SER A 196 -5.12 19.28 -5.34
CA SER A 196 -5.88 18.03 -5.23
C SER A 196 -5.61 17.07 -6.39
N ALA A 197 -5.58 15.76 -6.07
CA ALA A 197 -5.49 14.66 -7.03
C ALA A 197 -6.02 13.35 -6.44
N ALA A 198 -6.42 12.44 -7.32
CA ALA A 198 -6.63 11.03 -7.01
C ALA A 198 -5.50 10.19 -7.61
N ILE A 199 -4.95 9.25 -6.82
CA ILE A 199 -3.81 8.42 -7.19
C ILE A 199 -4.16 6.95 -6.94
N VAL A 200 -3.88 6.10 -7.92
CA VAL A 200 -4.09 4.65 -7.80
C VAL A 200 -2.75 3.95 -8.01
N GLU A 201 -2.21 3.36 -6.95
CA GLU A 201 -1.10 2.42 -7.01
C GLU A 201 -1.65 1.01 -7.27
N HIS A 202 -1.32 0.43 -8.41
CA HIS A 202 -1.80 -0.88 -8.79
C HIS A 202 -0.63 -1.84 -9.00
N HIS A 203 -0.54 -2.87 -8.16
CA HIS A 203 0.52 -3.88 -8.19
C HIS A 203 -0.03 -5.18 -8.78
N VAL A 204 0.59 -5.63 -9.87
CA VAL A 204 0.26 -6.87 -10.58
C VAL A 204 1.54 -7.65 -10.90
N GLY A 205 1.39 -8.92 -11.23
CA GLY A 205 2.50 -9.74 -11.67
C GLY A 205 2.04 -10.86 -12.57
N LEU A 206 2.99 -11.51 -13.21
CA LEU A 206 2.68 -12.72 -13.99
C LEU A 206 2.25 -13.84 -13.05
N ASP A 207 1.22 -14.56 -13.43
CA ASP A 207 0.68 -15.68 -12.68
C ASP A 207 1.75 -16.75 -12.39
N GLU A 208 1.59 -17.46 -11.26
CA GLU A 208 2.48 -18.52 -10.79
C GLU A 208 3.94 -18.12 -10.49
N SER A 209 4.30 -16.84 -10.65
CA SER A 209 5.64 -16.34 -10.35
C SER A 209 5.82 -16.05 -8.86
N SER A 210 6.96 -16.49 -8.30
CA SER A 210 7.38 -16.12 -6.94
C SER A 210 8.40 -14.98 -7.04
N TYR A 211 8.09 -13.84 -6.43
CA TYR A 211 8.96 -12.66 -6.34
C TYR A 211 8.64 -11.90 -5.05
N PHE A 212 9.43 -10.89 -4.74
CA PHE A 212 9.27 -10.05 -3.57
C PHE A 212 9.16 -8.57 -3.95
N THR A 213 8.01 -7.97 -3.72
CA THR A 213 7.80 -6.52 -3.83
C THR A 213 7.87 -5.90 -2.45
N ASN A 214 8.76 -4.92 -2.26
CA ASN A 214 8.85 -4.11 -1.05
C ASN A 214 8.70 -2.63 -1.45
N ALA A 215 7.48 -2.13 -1.43
CA ALA A 215 7.11 -0.79 -1.88
C ALA A 215 7.08 0.22 -0.73
N VAL A 216 7.53 1.45 -1.00
CA VAL A 216 7.37 2.58 -0.07
C VAL A 216 6.74 3.74 -0.81
N SER A 217 5.72 4.37 -0.21
CA SER A 217 5.08 5.58 -0.73
C SER A 217 5.06 6.66 0.35
N ASP A 218 5.78 7.75 0.10
CA ASP A 218 5.88 8.91 0.97
C ASP A 218 5.00 10.02 0.41
N ILE A 219 4.04 10.51 1.21
CA ILE A 219 3.01 11.46 0.79
C ILE A 219 3.02 12.66 1.73
N VAL A 220 3.22 13.85 1.17
CA VAL A 220 3.23 15.11 1.91
C VAL A 220 2.12 16.00 1.41
N LEU A 221 1.22 16.43 2.31
CA LEU A 221 0.12 17.34 2.00
C LEU A 221 0.36 18.70 2.61
N GLY A 222 0.39 19.74 1.77
CA GLY A 222 0.36 21.14 2.19
C GLY A 222 -0.98 21.51 2.82
N ALA A 223 -1.08 22.74 3.35
CA ALA A 223 -2.30 23.22 3.97
C ALA A 223 -3.48 23.22 2.99
N GLY A 224 -4.64 22.73 3.41
CA GLY A 224 -5.83 22.61 2.57
C GLY A 224 -5.72 21.66 1.37
N ALA A 225 -4.60 20.94 1.21
CA ALA A 225 -4.44 19.97 0.12
C ALA A 225 -5.35 18.75 0.32
N SER A 226 -5.82 18.15 -0.78
CA SER A 226 -6.70 16.98 -0.75
C SER A 226 -6.17 15.87 -1.66
N ILE A 227 -5.76 14.76 -1.07
CA ILE A 227 -5.27 13.58 -1.79
C ILE A 227 -6.19 12.39 -1.51
N GLU A 228 -6.66 11.77 -2.60
CA GLU A 228 -7.29 10.45 -2.57
C GLU A 228 -6.29 9.42 -3.10
N HIS A 229 -5.82 8.50 -2.25
CA HIS A 229 -4.81 7.51 -2.56
C HIS A 229 -5.39 6.09 -2.43
N HIS A 230 -5.36 5.32 -3.48
CA HIS A 230 -5.82 3.95 -3.49
C HIS A 230 -4.69 2.99 -3.84
N LYS A 231 -4.58 1.91 -3.10
CA LYS A 231 -3.64 0.83 -3.38
C LYS A 231 -4.39 -0.45 -3.70
N LEU A 232 -4.24 -0.95 -4.93
CA LEU A 232 -4.79 -2.22 -5.39
C LEU A 232 -3.66 -3.24 -5.57
N GLN A 233 -3.70 -4.34 -4.81
CA GLN A 233 -2.71 -5.40 -4.87
C GLN A 233 -3.36 -6.69 -5.41
N GLN A 234 -2.94 -7.09 -6.63
CA GLN A 234 -3.45 -8.26 -7.36
C GLN A 234 -2.28 -9.11 -7.90
N GLU A 235 -1.24 -9.25 -7.11
CA GLU A 235 -0.05 -10.01 -7.49
C GLU A 235 -0.27 -11.52 -7.43
N SER A 236 0.66 -12.26 -8.05
CA SER A 236 0.67 -13.73 -8.05
C SER A 236 0.41 -14.32 -6.65
N PRO A 237 -0.38 -15.40 -6.52
CA PRO A 237 -0.61 -16.07 -5.23
C PRO A 237 0.66 -16.69 -4.63
N ARG A 238 1.79 -16.65 -5.35
CA ARG A 238 3.11 -17.10 -4.88
C ARG A 238 4.03 -15.93 -4.51
N ALA A 239 3.63 -14.70 -4.77
CA ALA A 239 4.41 -13.50 -4.50
C ALA A 239 4.37 -13.09 -3.02
N PHE A 240 5.41 -12.34 -2.62
CA PHE A 240 5.48 -11.64 -1.34
C PHE A 240 5.38 -10.14 -1.59
N HIS A 241 4.52 -9.47 -0.85
CA HIS A 241 4.32 -8.03 -0.96
C HIS A 241 4.39 -7.38 0.42
N ILE A 242 5.35 -6.50 0.63
CA ILE A 242 5.42 -5.62 1.79
C ILE A 242 5.28 -4.18 1.29
N ALA A 243 4.37 -3.43 1.86
CA ALA A 243 4.20 -2.02 1.51
C ALA A 243 4.18 -1.14 2.76
N THR A 244 4.81 0.01 2.66
CA THR A 244 4.79 1.07 3.67
C THR A 244 4.28 2.35 3.01
N VAL A 245 3.24 2.95 3.58
CA VAL A 245 2.71 4.25 3.16
C VAL A 245 2.87 5.22 4.32
N ASN A 246 3.61 6.29 4.12
CA ASN A 246 3.83 7.34 5.11
C ASN A 246 3.15 8.61 4.65
N VAL A 247 2.40 9.25 5.53
CA VAL A 247 1.63 10.48 5.20
C VAL A 247 1.88 11.56 6.25
N ALA A 248 2.25 12.75 5.79
CA ALA A 248 2.34 13.94 6.62
C ALA A 248 1.31 14.97 6.16
N GLN A 249 0.42 15.38 7.05
CA GLN A 249 -0.68 16.30 6.77
C GLN A 249 -0.49 17.64 7.47
N ALA A 250 -0.48 18.74 6.69
CA ALA A 250 -0.53 20.09 7.21
C ALA A 250 -1.99 20.51 7.57
N ALA A 251 -2.17 21.79 7.96
CA ALA A 251 -3.45 22.30 8.43
C ALA A 251 -4.58 22.12 7.39
N ASP A 252 -5.76 21.77 7.87
CA ASP A 252 -7.00 21.66 7.08
C ASP A 252 -6.88 20.74 5.84
N SER A 253 -5.83 19.94 5.75
CA SER A 253 -5.63 19.00 4.64
C SER A 253 -6.51 17.76 4.80
N ARG A 254 -6.83 17.13 3.66
CA ARG A 254 -7.66 15.94 3.60
C ARG A 254 -6.91 14.79 2.93
N PHE A 255 -6.80 13.68 3.62
CA PHE A 255 -6.27 12.43 3.07
C PHE A 255 -7.32 11.33 3.11
N VAL A 256 -7.58 10.71 1.96
CA VAL A 256 -8.46 9.53 1.86
C VAL A 256 -7.63 8.40 1.25
N SER A 257 -7.63 7.25 1.88
CA SER A 257 -6.91 6.09 1.35
C SER A 257 -7.79 4.84 1.34
N GLY A 258 -7.75 4.10 0.23
CA GLY A 258 -8.35 2.78 0.08
C GLY A 258 -7.27 1.72 -0.13
N SER A 259 -7.21 0.69 0.73
CA SER A 259 -6.26 -0.41 0.61
C SER A 259 -6.99 -1.70 0.25
N PHE A 260 -6.75 -2.21 -0.97
CA PHE A 260 -7.41 -3.38 -1.55
C PHE A 260 -6.38 -4.49 -1.77
N ALA A 261 -6.46 -5.58 -1.00
CA ALA A 261 -5.52 -6.69 -1.05
C ALA A 261 -6.23 -7.98 -1.46
N PHE A 262 -5.92 -8.45 -2.67
CA PHE A 262 -6.57 -9.60 -3.29
C PHE A 262 -5.59 -10.67 -3.81
N GLY A 263 -4.29 -10.46 -3.69
CA GLY A 263 -3.24 -11.33 -4.18
C GLY A 263 -2.15 -11.61 -3.15
N GLY A 264 -1.08 -12.24 -3.60
CA GLY A 264 0.08 -12.58 -2.80
C GLY A 264 -0.07 -13.85 -1.97
N ARG A 265 1.04 -14.57 -1.74
CA ARG A 265 1.15 -15.58 -0.72
C ARG A 265 1.17 -14.95 0.68
N LEU A 266 1.90 -13.85 0.80
CA LEU A 266 1.93 -12.95 1.94
C LEU A 266 1.88 -11.53 1.42
N ALA A 267 0.88 -10.75 1.84
CA ALA A 267 0.80 -9.33 1.55
C ALA A 267 0.58 -8.54 2.84
N ARG A 268 1.49 -7.60 3.13
CA ARG A 268 1.36 -6.70 4.28
C ARG A 268 1.42 -5.25 3.82
N THR A 269 0.47 -4.46 4.28
CA THR A 269 0.45 -3.01 4.05
C THR A 269 0.42 -2.28 5.38
N GLY A 270 1.47 -1.49 5.64
CA GLY A 270 1.54 -0.56 6.76
C GLY A 270 1.24 0.87 6.30
N ILE A 271 0.30 1.56 6.97
CA ILE A 271 -0.04 2.96 6.69
C ILE A 271 0.16 3.76 7.97
N THR A 272 1.04 4.76 7.92
CA THR A 272 1.26 5.71 9.02
C THR A 272 0.86 7.11 8.59
N VAL A 273 -0.06 7.74 9.31
CA VAL A 273 -0.55 9.10 9.03
C VAL A 273 -0.28 9.99 10.22
N GLY A 274 0.49 11.07 10.01
CA GLY A 274 0.70 12.12 11.00
C GLY A 274 -0.17 13.34 10.68
N LEU A 275 -1.15 13.66 11.52
CA LEU A 275 -1.94 14.89 11.47
C LEU A 275 -1.14 15.97 12.20
N GLN A 276 -0.23 16.63 11.44
CA GLN A 276 0.82 17.49 12.00
C GLN A 276 0.33 18.90 12.37
N ALA A 277 -0.85 19.29 11.88
CA ALA A 277 -1.43 20.61 12.13
C ALA A 277 -2.95 20.50 12.33
N ALA A 278 -3.56 21.56 12.87
CA ALA A 278 -4.97 21.58 13.24
C ALA A 278 -5.90 21.43 12.02
N GLY A 279 -7.07 20.83 12.25
CA GLY A 279 -8.13 20.69 11.25
C GLY A 279 -7.88 19.61 10.20
N ALA A 280 -6.75 18.91 10.23
CA ALA A 280 -6.46 17.84 9.28
C ALA A 280 -7.45 16.68 9.42
N SER A 281 -7.83 16.09 8.28
CA SER A 281 -8.77 14.96 8.22
C SER A 281 -8.19 13.76 7.48
N CYS A 282 -8.39 12.55 8.03
CA CYS A 282 -7.91 11.30 7.47
C CYS A 282 -9.03 10.27 7.39
N THR A 283 -9.19 9.61 6.24
CA THR A 283 -10.07 8.45 6.08
C THR A 283 -9.26 7.28 5.52
N LEU A 284 -9.26 6.15 6.24
CA LEU A 284 -8.60 4.93 5.79
C LEU A 284 -9.64 3.82 5.63
N ASP A 285 -9.90 3.42 4.42
CA ASP A 285 -10.79 2.31 4.10
C ASP A 285 -9.97 1.12 3.57
N GLY A 286 -10.41 -0.10 3.82
CA GLY A 286 -9.71 -1.28 3.33
C GLY A 286 -10.61 -2.48 3.09
N LEU A 287 -10.29 -3.24 2.05
CA LEU A 287 -10.93 -4.52 1.77
C LEU A 287 -9.86 -5.56 1.44
N TYR A 288 -9.91 -6.68 2.15
CA TYR A 288 -9.04 -7.80 1.87
C TYR A 288 -9.83 -9.09 1.69
N LEU A 289 -9.46 -9.83 0.65
CA LEU A 289 -10.07 -11.09 0.29
C LEU A 289 -8.98 -12.16 0.24
N THR A 290 -9.08 -13.15 1.10
CA THR A 290 -8.09 -14.23 1.19
C THR A 290 -8.73 -15.58 0.92
N ASP A 291 -7.97 -16.46 0.28
CA ASP A 291 -8.38 -17.84 0.04
C ASP A 291 -7.16 -18.78 0.09
N GLY A 292 -7.42 -20.08 0.15
CA GLY A 292 -6.38 -21.11 0.18
C GLY A 292 -5.49 -20.99 1.42
N ARG A 293 -4.22 -20.60 1.26
CA ARG A 293 -3.23 -20.42 2.33
C ARG A 293 -2.59 -19.03 2.30
N GLN A 294 -3.29 -18.05 1.75
CA GLN A 294 -2.83 -16.67 1.71
C GLN A 294 -2.76 -16.07 3.12
N HIS A 295 -1.82 -15.16 3.32
CA HIS A 295 -1.71 -14.35 4.52
C HIS A 295 -1.77 -12.87 4.14
N ILE A 296 -2.81 -12.14 4.57
CA ILE A 296 -2.92 -10.69 4.33
C ILE A 296 -2.95 -9.97 5.67
N ASP A 297 -2.15 -8.90 5.77
CA ASP A 297 -1.96 -8.13 7.00
C ASP A 297 -2.05 -6.62 6.71
N HIS A 298 -2.94 -5.93 7.44
CA HIS A 298 -3.06 -4.48 7.40
C HIS A 298 -2.71 -3.88 8.77
N HIS A 299 -1.70 -3.01 8.76
CA HIS A 299 -1.33 -2.20 9.91
C HIS A 299 -1.61 -0.74 9.62
N THR A 300 -2.34 -0.08 10.50
CA THR A 300 -2.59 1.37 10.40
C THR A 300 -2.14 2.06 11.68
N ARG A 301 -1.53 3.22 11.53
CA ARG A 301 -1.22 4.14 12.61
C ARG A 301 -1.65 5.54 12.24
N ILE A 302 -2.45 6.20 13.09
CA ILE A 302 -2.84 7.60 12.93
C ILE A 302 -2.43 8.35 14.18
N ASP A 303 -1.54 9.32 14.03
CA ASP A 303 -1.08 10.20 15.10
C ASP A 303 -1.82 11.54 15.01
N HIS A 304 -2.78 11.79 15.89
CA HIS A 304 -3.40 13.10 16.10
C HIS A 304 -2.44 13.93 16.96
N ARG A 305 -1.72 14.87 16.34
CA ARG A 305 -0.71 15.69 17.03
C ARG A 305 -1.19 17.07 17.37
N GLN A 306 -2.25 17.55 16.71
CA GLN A 306 -2.78 18.88 16.85
C GLN A 306 -4.30 18.89 16.98
N ALA A 307 -4.86 20.01 17.44
CA ALA A 307 -6.28 20.15 17.76
C ALA A 307 -7.23 20.01 16.56
N ARG A 308 -8.45 19.58 16.83
CA ARG A 308 -9.60 19.49 15.89
C ARG A 308 -9.33 18.63 14.66
N CYS A 309 -8.47 17.62 14.81
CA CYS A 309 -8.24 16.64 13.74
C CYS A 309 -9.31 15.53 13.78
N THR A 310 -9.62 14.99 12.60
CA THR A 310 -10.59 13.89 12.48
C THR A 310 -10.00 12.69 11.77
N SER A 311 -10.33 11.48 12.25
CA SER A 311 -9.97 10.26 11.55
C SER A 311 -11.11 9.25 11.53
N ARG A 312 -11.26 8.55 10.41
CA ARG A 312 -12.23 7.48 10.21
C ARG A 312 -11.52 6.29 9.57
N GLN A 313 -11.71 5.10 10.14
CA GLN A 313 -11.19 3.87 9.57
C GLN A 313 -12.31 2.84 9.44
N LEU A 314 -12.41 2.23 8.27
CA LEU A 314 -13.29 1.09 8.03
C LEU A 314 -12.57 0.03 7.21
N TYR A 315 -12.20 -1.08 7.84
CA TYR A 315 -11.60 -2.22 7.18
C TYR A 315 -12.55 -3.40 7.21
N LYS A 316 -12.68 -4.07 6.06
CA LYS A 316 -13.47 -5.30 5.94
C LYS A 316 -12.64 -6.44 5.38
N GLY A 317 -12.75 -7.60 6.01
CA GLY A 317 -12.08 -8.83 5.59
C GLY A 317 -13.05 -9.93 5.21
N VAL A 318 -12.77 -10.62 4.11
CA VAL A 318 -13.43 -11.88 3.75
C VAL A 318 -12.34 -12.94 3.70
N VAL A 319 -12.45 -13.94 4.59
CA VAL A 319 -11.39 -14.93 4.82
C VAL A 319 -11.95 -16.33 4.56
N ASN A 320 -11.35 -17.07 3.61
CA ASN A 320 -11.81 -18.36 3.16
C ASN A 320 -10.66 -19.40 3.15
N GLY A 321 -10.99 -20.68 3.03
CA GLY A 321 -10.04 -21.77 2.99
C GLY A 321 -9.30 -21.97 4.31
N ALA A 322 -7.97 -22.08 4.27
CA ALA A 322 -7.07 -22.09 5.41
C ALA A 322 -6.16 -20.86 5.38
N SER A 323 -6.74 -19.74 4.97
CA SER A 323 -6.05 -18.46 4.89
C SER A 323 -6.11 -17.70 6.21
N ARG A 324 -5.21 -16.74 6.36
CA ARG A 324 -5.12 -15.91 7.55
C ARG A 324 -5.14 -14.44 7.18
N ALA A 325 -5.88 -13.64 7.94
CA ALA A 325 -5.83 -12.21 7.83
C ALA A 325 -5.47 -11.56 9.18
N VAL A 326 -4.87 -10.38 9.11
CA VAL A 326 -4.53 -9.56 10.27
C VAL A 326 -4.99 -8.13 10.03
N PHE A 327 -5.63 -7.55 11.02
CA PHE A 327 -5.85 -6.11 11.11
C PHE A 327 -5.31 -5.60 12.44
N SER A 328 -4.32 -4.71 12.38
CA SER A 328 -3.80 -4.01 13.56
C SER A 328 -3.89 -2.51 13.31
N GLY A 329 -4.75 -1.84 14.05
CA GLY A 329 -4.94 -0.40 13.90
C GLY A 329 -4.64 0.32 15.21
N ARG A 330 -3.81 1.37 15.15
CA ARG A 330 -3.45 2.19 16.31
C ARG A 330 -3.80 3.65 16.04
N VAL A 331 -4.59 4.25 16.91
CA VAL A 331 -4.83 5.70 16.92
C VAL A 331 -4.17 6.27 18.15
N VAL A 332 -3.28 7.25 17.97
CA VAL A 332 -2.58 7.95 19.06
C VAL A 332 -3.07 9.39 19.08
N VAL A 333 -3.63 9.82 20.20
CA VAL A 333 -4.10 11.20 20.42
C VAL A 333 -3.17 11.85 21.43
N HIS A 334 -2.31 12.75 20.93
CA HIS A 334 -1.31 13.45 21.72
C HIS A 334 -1.96 14.51 22.66
N PRO A 335 -1.27 14.99 23.70
CA PRO A 335 -1.85 15.93 24.66
C PRO A 335 -2.43 17.20 24.05
N ASP A 336 -1.80 17.74 23.00
CA ASP A 336 -2.22 18.98 22.31
C ASP A 336 -3.36 18.75 21.29
N ALA A 337 -3.77 17.52 21.07
CA ALA A 337 -4.77 17.16 20.09
C ALA A 337 -6.22 17.27 20.63
N GLN A 338 -6.52 18.35 21.35
CA GLN A 338 -7.87 18.59 21.87
C GLN A 338 -8.90 18.78 20.77
N GLY A 339 -10.14 18.34 21.00
CA GLY A 339 -11.21 18.35 20.01
C GLY A 339 -11.04 17.29 18.90
N SER A 340 -10.18 16.28 19.10
CA SER A 340 -10.04 15.16 18.16
C SER A 340 -11.27 14.27 18.14
N ASP A 341 -11.62 13.79 16.91
CA ASP A 341 -12.71 12.85 16.69
C ASP A 341 -12.19 11.66 15.84
N ALA A 342 -12.05 10.50 16.47
CA ALA A 342 -11.49 9.30 15.85
C ALA A 342 -12.44 8.11 15.97
N VAL A 343 -12.69 7.44 14.83
CA VAL A 343 -13.45 6.19 14.78
C VAL A 343 -12.69 5.14 14.00
N GLN A 344 -12.50 3.97 14.61
CA GLN A 344 -11.85 2.83 13.99
C GLN A 344 -12.77 1.62 14.00
N THR A 345 -13.02 1.04 12.84
CA THR A 345 -13.91 -0.12 12.70
C THR A 345 -13.27 -1.20 11.84
N ASN A 346 -13.33 -2.45 12.28
CA ASN A 346 -12.92 -3.61 11.50
C ASN A 346 -14.00 -4.69 11.53
N HIS A 347 -14.49 -5.10 10.38
CA HIS A 347 -15.49 -6.16 10.23
C HIS A 347 -14.93 -7.32 9.42
N ASN A 348 -15.07 -8.55 9.92
CA ASN A 348 -14.52 -9.72 9.26
C ASN A 348 -15.58 -10.81 9.09
N LEU A 349 -15.59 -11.41 7.92
CA LEU A 349 -16.46 -12.49 7.53
C LEU A 349 -15.61 -13.75 7.27
N LEU A 350 -15.81 -14.78 8.09
CA LEU A 350 -15.18 -16.09 7.92
C LEU A 350 -16.10 -16.99 7.09
N LEU A 351 -15.60 -17.49 5.96
CA LEU A 351 -16.36 -18.37 5.07
C LEU A 351 -16.06 -19.85 5.25
N SER A 352 -15.03 -20.19 6.04
CA SER A 352 -14.62 -21.57 6.31
C SER A 352 -14.14 -21.73 7.75
N GLU A 353 -14.16 -22.99 8.23
CA GLU A 353 -13.76 -23.33 9.61
C GLU A 353 -12.26 -23.15 9.87
N ASN A 354 -11.42 -23.26 8.84
CA ASN A 354 -9.97 -23.12 8.95
C ASN A 354 -9.47 -21.69 8.65
N ALA A 355 -10.39 -20.75 8.40
CA ALA A 355 -10.06 -19.36 8.20
C ALA A 355 -9.75 -18.68 9.54
N GLU A 356 -8.66 -17.91 9.59
CA GLU A 356 -8.22 -17.22 10.80
C GLU A 356 -8.16 -15.71 10.60
N ILE A 357 -8.54 -14.96 11.63
CA ILE A 357 -8.40 -13.51 11.69
C ILE A 357 -7.85 -13.07 13.05
N ASP A 358 -6.79 -12.27 13.02
CA ASP A 358 -6.31 -11.52 14.18
C ASP A 358 -6.70 -10.04 14.02
N THR A 359 -7.54 -9.52 14.89
CA THR A 359 -7.96 -8.12 14.86
C THR A 359 -7.58 -7.42 16.16
N LYS A 360 -6.78 -6.34 16.05
CA LYS A 360 -6.20 -5.61 17.19
C LYS A 360 -6.40 -4.10 17.03
N PRO A 361 -7.60 -3.55 17.26
CA PRO A 361 -7.78 -2.11 17.33
C PRO A 361 -7.25 -1.56 18.65
N GLN A 362 -6.48 -0.46 18.61
CA GLN A 362 -5.85 0.18 19.76
C GLN A 362 -6.08 1.68 19.77
N LEU A 363 -6.38 2.24 20.94
CA LEU A 363 -6.46 3.67 21.20
C LEU A 363 -5.47 4.03 22.31
N GLU A 364 -4.62 5.02 22.05
CA GLU A 364 -3.71 5.64 23.03
C GLU A 364 -4.09 7.12 23.13
N ILE A 365 -4.75 7.50 24.21
CA ILE A 365 -5.37 8.83 24.33
C ILE A 365 -4.73 9.59 25.49
N TRP A 366 -4.12 10.74 25.17
CA TRP A 366 -3.43 11.61 26.11
C TRP A 366 -4.05 13.00 26.22
N ALA A 367 -5.20 13.24 25.53
CA ALA A 367 -5.98 14.47 25.58
C ALA A 367 -7.34 14.21 26.25
N ASP A 368 -7.92 15.24 26.87
CA ASP A 368 -9.14 15.12 27.69
C ASP A 368 -10.42 15.37 26.86
N ASP A 369 -10.42 16.40 26.00
CA ASP A 369 -11.59 16.77 25.18
C ASP A 369 -11.53 16.07 23.83
N VAL A 370 -11.99 14.81 23.77
CA VAL A 370 -11.93 13.98 22.55
C VAL A 370 -13.14 13.07 22.41
N LYS A 371 -13.41 12.64 21.15
CA LYS A 371 -14.40 11.62 20.81
C LYS A 371 -13.70 10.49 20.09
N CYS A 372 -13.37 9.41 20.80
CA CYS A 372 -12.62 8.29 20.23
C CYS A 372 -13.36 6.98 20.48
N ASN A 373 -13.61 6.24 19.41
CA ASN A 373 -14.24 4.93 19.46
C ASN A 373 -13.50 3.94 18.58
N HIS A 374 -13.50 2.67 19.00
CA HIS A 374 -13.08 1.57 18.15
C HIS A 374 -14.02 0.37 18.30
N GLY A 375 -14.09 -0.46 17.25
CA GLY A 375 -14.85 -1.70 17.27
C GLY A 375 -14.30 -2.71 16.27
N ALA A 376 -14.41 -3.99 16.63
CA ALA A 376 -14.11 -5.08 15.73
C ALA A 376 -15.17 -6.16 15.83
N THR A 377 -15.52 -6.76 14.68
CA THR A 377 -16.39 -7.92 14.63
C THR A 377 -15.78 -9.02 13.80
N VAL A 378 -15.97 -10.24 14.25
CA VAL A 378 -15.63 -11.46 13.52
C VAL A 378 -16.88 -12.34 13.52
N GLY A 379 -17.37 -12.68 12.34
CA GLY A 379 -18.60 -13.45 12.21
C GLY A 379 -18.61 -14.33 10.95
N GLN A 380 -19.71 -15.01 10.78
CA GLN A 380 -20.05 -15.83 9.61
C GLN A 380 -21.26 -15.22 8.91
N LEU A 381 -21.60 -15.74 7.72
CA LEU A 381 -22.86 -15.36 7.06
C LEU A 381 -24.05 -15.74 7.95
N ASP A 382 -25.02 -14.83 8.02
CA ASP A 382 -26.27 -15.07 8.74
C ASP A 382 -27.10 -16.15 8.01
N GLU A 383 -27.23 -17.31 8.62
CA GLU A 383 -27.97 -18.44 8.05
C GLU A 383 -29.47 -18.13 7.84
N ALA A 384 -30.04 -17.20 8.59
CA ALA A 384 -31.41 -16.74 8.35
C ALA A 384 -31.52 -15.96 7.03
N GLN A 385 -30.52 -15.14 6.70
CA GLN A 385 -30.46 -14.45 5.41
C GLN A 385 -30.23 -15.43 4.26
N VAL A 386 -29.35 -16.41 4.42
CA VAL A 386 -29.13 -17.49 3.43
C VAL A 386 -30.44 -18.25 3.21
N PHE A 387 -31.11 -18.66 4.28
CA PHE A 387 -32.41 -19.35 4.20
C PHE A 387 -33.48 -18.50 3.48
N TYR A 388 -33.57 -17.21 3.80
CA TYR A 388 -34.49 -16.30 3.14
C TYR A 388 -34.28 -16.25 1.61
N LEU A 389 -33.03 -16.09 1.16
CA LEU A 389 -32.71 -16.08 -0.27
C LEU A 389 -33.04 -17.43 -0.92
N ARG A 390 -32.74 -18.53 -0.25
CA ARG A 390 -33.09 -19.88 -0.73
C ARG A 390 -34.61 -20.09 -0.86
N SER A 391 -35.40 -19.56 0.07
CA SER A 391 -36.87 -19.64 0.02
C SER A 391 -37.47 -18.85 -1.17
N ARG A 392 -36.67 -17.93 -1.77
CA ARG A 392 -36.99 -17.20 -2.99
C ARG A 392 -36.46 -17.85 -4.27
N GLY A 393 -35.96 -19.09 -4.18
CA GLY A 393 -35.48 -19.85 -5.34
C GLY A 393 -34.01 -19.62 -5.73
N ILE A 394 -33.25 -18.90 -4.90
CA ILE A 394 -31.82 -18.67 -5.13
C ILE A 394 -31.05 -19.88 -4.55
N GLY A 395 -30.18 -20.49 -5.36
CA GLY A 395 -29.33 -21.59 -4.90
C GLY A 395 -28.42 -21.19 -3.75
N GLU A 396 -28.02 -22.12 -2.89
CA GLU A 396 -27.28 -21.81 -1.67
C GLU A 396 -25.92 -21.13 -1.97
N ALA A 397 -25.17 -21.64 -2.93
CA ALA A 397 -23.89 -21.03 -3.33
C ALA A 397 -24.07 -19.59 -3.81
N SER A 398 -25.10 -19.32 -4.63
CA SER A 398 -25.43 -17.97 -5.09
C SER A 398 -25.90 -17.04 -3.95
N ALA A 399 -26.68 -17.56 -3.01
CA ALA A 399 -27.14 -16.80 -1.85
C ALA A 399 -25.94 -16.35 -0.98
N ARG A 400 -25.01 -17.27 -0.69
CA ARG A 400 -23.77 -16.98 0.04
C ARG A 400 -22.89 -15.98 -0.71
N ALA A 401 -22.70 -16.13 -2.02
CA ALA A 401 -21.93 -15.21 -2.86
C ALA A 401 -22.55 -13.80 -2.86
N MET A 402 -23.89 -13.69 -2.96
CA MET A 402 -24.61 -12.41 -2.91
C MET A 402 -24.41 -11.67 -1.57
N LEU A 403 -24.52 -12.38 -0.46
CA LEU A 403 -24.33 -11.78 0.87
C LEU A 403 -22.86 -11.36 1.08
N THR A 404 -21.91 -12.19 0.66
CA THR A 404 -20.50 -11.85 0.74
C THR A 404 -20.16 -10.64 -0.14
N ARG A 405 -20.73 -10.58 -1.35
CA ARG A 405 -20.57 -9.41 -2.23
C ARG A 405 -21.16 -8.15 -1.60
N ALA A 406 -22.36 -8.22 -1.03
CA ALA A 406 -22.98 -7.08 -0.36
C ALA A 406 -22.13 -6.56 0.80
N PHE A 407 -21.53 -7.47 1.59
CA PHE A 407 -20.60 -7.11 2.65
C PHE A 407 -19.36 -6.34 2.13
N ALA A 408 -18.76 -6.77 1.02
CA ALA A 408 -17.58 -6.14 0.44
C ALA A 408 -17.90 -4.82 -0.27
N MET A 409 -19.09 -4.73 -0.91
CA MET A 409 -19.51 -3.56 -1.70
C MET A 409 -19.55 -2.28 -0.88
N GLU A 410 -19.84 -2.33 0.42
CA GLU A 410 -19.83 -1.15 1.29
C GLU A 410 -18.50 -0.38 1.25
N ILE A 411 -17.36 -1.08 1.09
CA ILE A 411 -16.06 -0.42 0.94
C ILE A 411 -15.87 0.08 -0.48
N ILE A 412 -16.27 -0.70 -1.48
CA ILE A 412 -16.08 -0.34 -2.90
C ILE A 412 -16.88 0.92 -3.24
N GLU A 413 -18.09 1.07 -2.72
CA GLU A 413 -18.96 2.23 -2.95
C GLU A 413 -18.41 3.53 -2.35
N ARG A 414 -17.45 3.45 -1.41
CA ARG A 414 -16.77 4.61 -0.81
C ARG A 414 -15.62 5.16 -1.66
N VAL A 415 -15.20 4.44 -2.72
CA VAL A 415 -14.17 4.89 -3.66
C VAL A 415 -14.77 5.88 -4.65
N HIS A 416 -14.20 7.09 -4.78
CA HIS A 416 -14.72 8.10 -5.70
C HIS A 416 -14.15 7.97 -7.13
N VAL A 417 -13.09 7.16 -7.31
CA VAL A 417 -12.52 6.88 -8.63
C VAL A 417 -13.35 5.79 -9.32
N HIS A 418 -14.33 6.17 -10.15
CA HIS A 418 -15.27 5.24 -10.78
C HIS A 418 -14.60 4.12 -11.60
N ALA A 419 -13.50 4.42 -12.31
CA ALA A 419 -12.76 3.40 -13.03
C ALA A 419 -12.16 2.34 -12.11
N LEU A 420 -11.77 2.73 -10.89
CA LEU A 420 -11.29 1.80 -9.88
C LEU A 420 -12.45 1.00 -9.25
N GLN A 421 -13.61 1.63 -8.99
CA GLN A 421 -14.78 0.89 -8.48
C GLN A 421 -15.14 -0.28 -9.40
N GLY A 422 -15.21 -0.05 -10.73
CA GLY A 422 -15.46 -1.10 -11.69
C GLY A 422 -14.44 -2.23 -11.64
N ARG A 423 -13.16 -1.88 -11.54
CA ARG A 423 -12.06 -2.85 -11.41
C ARG A 423 -12.16 -3.67 -10.12
N LEU A 424 -12.52 -3.04 -9.00
CA LEU A 424 -12.69 -3.71 -7.71
C LEU A 424 -13.89 -4.68 -7.74
N ASP A 425 -15.00 -4.29 -8.37
CA ASP A 425 -16.16 -5.18 -8.53
C ASP A 425 -15.85 -6.40 -9.41
N GLU A 426 -15.14 -6.19 -10.53
CA GLU A 426 -14.65 -7.29 -11.37
C GLU A 426 -13.74 -8.26 -10.58
N ALA A 427 -12.80 -7.72 -9.80
CA ALA A 427 -11.91 -8.53 -8.97
C ALA A 427 -12.67 -9.32 -7.90
N LEU A 428 -13.68 -8.71 -7.29
CA LEU A 428 -14.56 -9.36 -6.32
C LEU A 428 -15.33 -10.52 -6.95
N GLN A 429 -15.90 -10.33 -8.17
CA GLN A 429 -16.63 -11.37 -8.89
C GLN A 429 -15.74 -12.58 -9.26
N VAL A 430 -14.46 -12.35 -9.55
CA VAL A 430 -13.51 -13.43 -9.85
C VAL A 430 -13.15 -14.22 -8.59
N LYS A 431 -13.06 -13.56 -7.44
CA LYS A 431 -12.63 -14.16 -6.17
C LYS A 431 -13.75 -14.85 -5.40
N LEU A 432 -14.99 -14.43 -5.60
CA LEU A 432 -16.14 -15.09 -4.96
C LEU A 432 -16.47 -16.42 -5.66
N PRO A 433 -17.00 -17.42 -4.93
CA PRO A 433 -17.44 -18.68 -5.53
C PRO A 433 -18.37 -18.42 -6.72
N ARG A 434 -18.03 -18.99 -7.86
CA ARG A 434 -18.88 -18.89 -9.07
C ARG A 434 -20.18 -19.64 -8.83
N GLN A 435 -21.26 -19.07 -9.40
CA GLN A 435 -22.62 -19.66 -9.41
C GLN A 435 -22.65 -21.05 -10.00
#